data_ae4e00519556d29e795c3b785e105922
#
_entry.id   ae4e00519556d29e795c3b785e105922
#
_cell.length_a   1.000
_cell.length_b   1.000
_cell.length_c   1.000
_cell.angle_alpha   90.00
_cell.angle_beta   90.00
_cell.angle_gamma   90.00
#
_symmetry.space_group_name_H-M   'P 1'
#
loop_
_entity.id
_entity.type
_entity.pdbx_description
1 polymer ?
#
loop_
_entity_poly.entity_id
_entity_poly.type
_entity_poly.pdbx_seq_one_letter_code
_entity_poly.pdbx_strand_id
1 'polypeptide(L)'
;MRRRFHLHLPGLLFVTLTLFVGFAAANRPNNLVVWAFGALLSFILVSGIISGSMMIRLRIKRLETRRAVVGEPFEIRYSLTNTSRIRSAFAVRINELLTSEDQSSSFQGGEAAPGWSIRIAPGETQVCDVVLWPSKRGIMNLDTVRMTSFFPFGLVGRSVEVSLPKSVLVLPRVHRVRADLLRQAVQGELGGIRLSRQPGAGEDFYSVREFRAGDSVRQIAWKRLGANDELLVVQRSSSAPPRLHVCLDLSTPPAELRFNEELAVSPGELEERAITMAASVIAEADQLGHEYALSIAGLPTRNVPMRRGYWHRERLMATLAEIDLDAPRETMPAGFASNDERSAIIMIHPGRIDSRRSPDRAWHWSATRMTDLIDVDETPGEDGADQADPVNQRVVVA
;
A
#
# COMPACT_ATOMS: atom_id res chain seq x y z
N MET A 1 3.17 -29.35 -3.79
CA MET A 1 2.82 -29.05 -5.20
C MET A 1 1.56 -29.79 -5.56
N ARG A 2 0.45 -29.09 -5.79
CA ARG A 2 -0.80 -29.68 -6.30
C ARG A 2 -0.85 -29.45 -7.80
N ARG A 3 -1.21 -30.48 -8.57
CA ARG A 3 -1.33 -30.41 -10.04
C ARG A 3 -2.80 -30.51 -10.39
N ARG A 4 -3.29 -29.58 -11.24
CA ARG A 4 -4.67 -29.59 -11.72
C ARG A 4 -4.70 -29.52 -13.25
N PHE A 5 -5.66 -30.23 -13.81
CA PHE A 5 -5.99 -30.14 -15.24
C PHE A 5 -7.19 -29.23 -15.39
N HIS A 6 -7.13 -28.36 -16.35
CA HIS A 6 -8.23 -27.48 -16.71
C HIS A 6 -8.57 -27.67 -18.17
N LEU A 7 -9.78 -28.15 -18.43
CA LEU A 7 -10.34 -28.17 -19.78
C LEU A 7 -11.08 -26.86 -19.97
N HIS A 8 -10.63 -26.03 -20.89
CA HIS A 8 -11.28 -24.79 -21.24
C HIS A 8 -12.41 -25.00 -22.23
N LEU A 9 -13.32 -24.01 -22.34
CA LEU A 9 -14.44 -24.04 -23.29
C LEU A 9 -13.98 -24.36 -24.73
N PRO A 10 -12.88 -23.74 -25.28
CA PRO A 10 -12.35 -24.13 -26.59
C PRO A 10 -11.93 -25.60 -26.68
N GLY A 11 -11.32 -26.12 -25.61
CA GLY A 11 -10.94 -27.54 -25.55
C GLY A 11 -12.15 -28.47 -25.54
N LEU A 12 -13.20 -28.10 -24.79
CA LEU A 12 -14.45 -28.87 -24.76
C LEU A 12 -15.12 -28.88 -26.15
N LEU A 13 -15.21 -27.71 -26.80
CA LEU A 13 -15.76 -27.61 -28.16
C LEU A 13 -14.96 -28.43 -29.17
N PHE A 14 -13.62 -28.39 -29.07
CA PHE A 14 -12.75 -29.17 -29.93
C PHE A 14 -12.92 -30.68 -29.75
N VAL A 15 -13.05 -31.16 -28.49
CA VAL A 15 -13.35 -32.55 -28.18
C VAL A 15 -14.71 -32.96 -28.74
N THR A 16 -15.73 -32.11 -28.53
CA THR A 16 -17.07 -32.38 -29.08
C THR A 16 -17.06 -32.46 -30.62
N LEU A 17 -16.39 -31.53 -31.28
CA LEU A 17 -16.19 -31.54 -32.71
C LEU A 17 -15.50 -32.85 -33.19
N THR A 18 -14.44 -33.26 -32.47
CA THR A 18 -13.70 -34.49 -32.77
C THR A 18 -14.62 -35.73 -32.68
N LEU A 19 -15.50 -35.77 -31.63
CA LEU A 19 -16.47 -36.86 -31.48
C LEU A 19 -17.48 -36.89 -32.61
N PHE A 20 -18.02 -35.72 -33.06
CA PHE A 20 -18.92 -35.62 -34.15
C PHE A 20 -18.29 -36.11 -35.48
N VAL A 21 -17.05 -35.69 -35.76
CA VAL A 21 -16.31 -36.15 -36.95
C VAL A 21 -16.01 -37.64 -36.85
N GLY A 22 -15.68 -38.15 -35.67
CA GLY A 22 -15.48 -39.60 -35.43
C GLY A 22 -16.76 -40.39 -35.66
N PHE A 23 -17.91 -39.92 -35.19
CA PHE A 23 -19.23 -40.53 -35.44
C PHE A 23 -19.57 -40.52 -36.95
N ALA A 24 -19.29 -39.41 -37.67
CA ALA A 24 -19.50 -39.30 -39.08
C ALA A 24 -18.59 -40.29 -39.88
N ALA A 25 -17.33 -40.45 -39.46
CA ALA A 25 -16.38 -41.38 -40.03
C ALA A 25 -16.83 -42.87 -39.87
N ALA A 26 -17.45 -43.19 -38.72
CA ALA A 26 -17.96 -44.52 -38.43
C ALA A 26 -19.22 -44.86 -39.28
N ASN A 27 -20.11 -43.87 -39.50
CA ASN A 27 -21.37 -44.11 -40.23
C ASN A 27 -21.23 -44.06 -41.77
N ARG A 28 -20.28 -43.27 -42.28
CA ARG A 28 -20.01 -43.15 -43.72
C ARG A 28 -18.49 -43.17 -43.94
N PRO A 29 -17.88 -44.33 -44.19
CA PRO A 29 -16.44 -44.44 -44.36
C PRO A 29 -15.99 -43.69 -45.63
N ASN A 30 -15.51 -42.46 -45.42
CA ASN A 30 -14.86 -41.65 -46.42
C ASN A 30 -13.43 -41.40 -45.97
N ASN A 31 -12.45 -41.71 -46.80
CA ASN A 31 -11.03 -41.55 -46.42
C ASN A 31 -10.71 -40.15 -45.90
N LEU A 32 -11.33 -39.10 -46.48
CA LEU A 32 -11.11 -37.72 -46.03
C LEU A 32 -11.59 -37.48 -44.59
N VAL A 33 -12.78 -38.02 -44.22
CA VAL A 33 -13.34 -37.88 -42.89
C VAL A 33 -12.52 -38.67 -41.86
N VAL A 34 -12.05 -39.87 -42.23
CA VAL A 34 -11.16 -40.66 -41.36
C VAL A 34 -9.83 -39.96 -41.12
N TRP A 35 -9.24 -39.36 -42.16
CA TRP A 35 -8.03 -38.55 -42.03
C TRP A 35 -8.26 -37.32 -41.15
N ALA A 36 -9.35 -36.62 -41.34
CA ALA A 36 -9.71 -35.47 -40.52
C ALA A 36 -9.87 -35.87 -39.02
N PHE A 37 -10.56 -36.98 -38.74
CA PHE A 37 -10.69 -37.52 -37.39
C PHE A 37 -9.33 -37.87 -36.79
N GLY A 38 -8.47 -38.56 -37.52
CA GLY A 38 -7.12 -38.90 -37.06
C GLY A 38 -6.27 -37.69 -36.77
N ALA A 39 -6.37 -36.64 -37.56
CA ALA A 39 -5.69 -35.36 -37.34
C ALA A 39 -6.19 -34.67 -36.08
N LEU A 40 -7.50 -34.52 -35.90
CA LEU A 40 -8.12 -33.92 -34.69
C LEU A 40 -7.73 -34.67 -33.42
N LEU A 41 -7.78 -36.02 -33.47
CA LEU A 41 -7.37 -36.85 -32.36
C LEU A 41 -5.89 -36.69 -32.02
N SER A 42 -5.03 -36.60 -33.05
CA SER A 42 -3.58 -36.36 -32.88
C SER A 42 -3.32 -35.00 -32.21
N PHE A 43 -4.06 -33.94 -32.53
CA PHE A 43 -3.93 -32.65 -31.89
C PHE A 43 -4.26 -32.71 -30.39
N ILE A 44 -5.28 -33.44 -29.99
CA ILE A 44 -5.64 -33.64 -28.57
C ILE A 44 -4.52 -34.39 -27.82
N LEU A 45 -4.04 -35.50 -28.39
CA LEU A 45 -2.98 -36.32 -27.80
C LEU A 45 -1.68 -35.53 -27.64
N VAL A 46 -1.24 -34.86 -28.72
CA VAL A 46 -0.02 -34.04 -28.73
C VAL A 46 -0.13 -32.91 -27.70
N SER A 47 -1.29 -32.22 -27.66
CA SER A 47 -1.54 -31.17 -26.70
C SER A 47 -1.42 -31.67 -25.24
N GLY A 48 -2.02 -32.82 -24.92
CA GLY A 48 -1.96 -33.43 -23.60
C GLY A 48 -0.54 -33.84 -23.17
N ILE A 49 0.22 -34.45 -24.07
CA ILE A 49 1.60 -34.92 -23.80
C ILE A 49 2.55 -33.72 -23.62
N ILE A 50 2.50 -32.75 -24.50
CA ILE A 50 3.39 -31.58 -24.47
C ILE A 50 3.09 -30.74 -23.24
N SER A 51 1.83 -30.36 -23.03
CA SER A 51 1.41 -29.57 -21.86
C SER A 51 1.83 -30.26 -20.55
N GLY A 52 1.73 -31.61 -20.51
CA GLY A 52 2.09 -32.41 -19.36
C GLY A 52 3.53 -32.35 -18.93
N SER A 53 4.41 -32.32 -19.87
CA SER A 53 5.85 -32.46 -19.65
C SER A 53 6.56 -31.16 -19.29
N MET A 54 6.01 -30.00 -19.71
CA MET A 54 6.64 -28.69 -19.57
C MET A 54 6.66 -28.16 -18.13
N MET A 55 5.56 -28.34 -17.40
CA MET A 55 5.40 -27.75 -16.06
C MET A 55 6.15 -28.52 -14.96
N ILE A 56 6.67 -29.71 -15.24
CA ILE A 56 7.25 -30.62 -14.23
C ILE A 56 8.57 -30.08 -13.67
N ARG A 57 9.32 -29.35 -14.47
CA ARG A 57 10.69 -28.91 -14.13
C ARG A 57 10.84 -27.39 -13.97
N LEU A 58 9.72 -26.67 -13.88
CA LEU A 58 9.74 -25.26 -13.53
C LEU A 58 9.87 -25.10 -12.02
N ARG A 59 10.83 -24.29 -11.57
CA ARG A 59 10.97 -23.83 -10.21
C ARG A 59 10.63 -22.36 -10.15
N ILE A 60 9.83 -21.98 -9.16
CA ILE A 60 9.47 -20.60 -8.89
C ILE A 60 10.00 -20.19 -7.52
N LYS A 61 10.54 -18.98 -7.44
CA LYS A 61 10.93 -18.33 -6.20
C LYS A 61 10.36 -16.90 -6.22
N ARG A 62 9.80 -16.48 -5.09
CA ARG A 62 9.42 -15.07 -4.89
C ARG A 62 10.69 -14.31 -4.53
N LEU A 63 10.95 -13.20 -5.20
CA LEU A 63 12.02 -12.26 -4.88
C LEU A 63 11.54 -11.28 -3.81
N GLU A 64 12.41 -10.33 -3.42
CA GLU A 64 12.01 -9.29 -2.48
C GLU A 64 10.89 -8.42 -3.06
N THR A 65 9.91 -8.15 -2.23
CA THR A 65 8.75 -7.35 -2.57
C THR A 65 8.93 -5.93 -2.03
N ARG A 66 8.43 -4.95 -2.76
CA ARG A 66 8.34 -3.57 -2.29
C ARG A 66 7.23 -3.43 -1.24
N ARG A 67 7.00 -2.22 -0.77
CA ARG A 67 5.90 -1.91 0.15
C ARG A 67 4.58 -1.94 -0.59
N ALA A 68 3.56 -2.44 0.06
CA ALA A 68 2.20 -2.39 -0.42
C ALA A 68 1.47 -1.21 0.21
N VAL A 69 0.69 -0.49 -0.58
CA VAL A 69 -0.17 0.63 -0.15
C VAL A 69 -1.56 0.39 -0.71
N VAL A 70 -2.59 0.74 0.05
CA VAL A 70 -3.98 0.59 -0.37
C VAL A 70 -4.25 1.36 -1.66
N GLY A 71 -4.83 0.70 -2.66
CA GLY A 71 -5.21 1.29 -3.95
C GLY A 71 -4.04 1.57 -4.91
N GLU A 72 -2.81 1.25 -4.53
CA GLU A 72 -1.64 1.41 -5.40
C GLU A 72 -1.19 0.06 -5.98
N PRO A 73 -0.60 0.05 -7.20
CA PRO A 73 -0.08 -1.17 -7.80
C PRO A 73 1.10 -1.71 -6.99
N PHE A 74 0.97 -2.93 -6.51
CA PHE A 74 1.97 -3.65 -5.76
C PHE A 74 2.59 -4.74 -6.61
N GLU A 75 3.84 -4.55 -7.01
CA GLU A 75 4.59 -5.47 -7.86
C GLU A 75 5.28 -6.56 -7.04
N ILE A 76 5.01 -7.80 -7.37
CA ILE A 76 5.67 -8.98 -6.82
C ILE A 76 6.50 -9.63 -7.90
N ARG A 77 7.81 -9.68 -7.70
CA ARG A 77 8.75 -10.31 -8.62
C ARG A 77 8.91 -11.78 -8.34
N TYR A 78 8.85 -12.57 -9.39
CA TYR A 78 9.08 -14.00 -9.38
C TYR A 78 10.25 -14.37 -10.27
N SER A 79 11.14 -15.20 -9.75
CA SER A 79 12.18 -15.86 -10.54
C SER A 79 11.70 -17.25 -10.95
N LEU A 80 11.57 -17.49 -12.24
CA LEU A 80 11.20 -18.75 -12.86
C LEU A 80 12.43 -19.40 -13.45
N THR A 81 12.81 -20.57 -12.97
CA THR A 81 13.94 -21.33 -13.48
C THR A 81 13.46 -22.62 -14.12
N ASN A 82 13.81 -22.84 -15.39
CA ASN A 82 13.57 -24.10 -16.07
C ASN A 82 14.73 -25.06 -15.79
N THR A 83 14.52 -26.05 -14.93
CA THR A 83 15.53 -27.07 -14.60
C THR A 83 15.60 -28.21 -15.62
N SER A 84 14.85 -28.15 -16.70
CA SER A 84 14.93 -29.10 -17.80
C SER A 84 16.24 -28.93 -18.57
N ARG A 85 16.81 -30.02 -19.07
CA ARG A 85 18.01 -29.99 -19.91
C ARG A 85 17.69 -29.88 -21.42
N ILE A 86 16.47 -30.22 -21.81
CA ILE A 86 16.14 -30.44 -23.24
C ILE A 86 14.89 -29.64 -23.66
N ARG A 87 13.94 -29.39 -22.72
CA ARG A 87 12.62 -28.84 -23.07
C ARG A 87 12.47 -27.42 -22.61
N SER A 88 12.08 -26.51 -23.50
CA SER A 88 11.63 -25.17 -23.16
C SER A 88 10.23 -25.21 -22.56
N ALA A 89 9.92 -24.30 -21.66
CA ALA A 89 8.57 -24.02 -21.21
C ALA A 89 8.02 -22.82 -22.00
N PHE A 90 6.73 -22.89 -22.38
CA PHE A 90 6.09 -21.86 -23.17
C PHE A 90 4.80 -21.37 -22.53
N ALA A 91 4.48 -20.08 -22.78
CA ALA A 91 3.23 -19.43 -22.38
C ALA A 91 2.88 -19.69 -20.91
N VAL A 92 3.84 -19.46 -20.00
CA VAL A 92 3.66 -19.65 -18.57
C VAL A 92 3.04 -18.39 -17.98
N ARG A 93 1.86 -18.53 -17.41
CA ARG A 93 1.15 -17.51 -16.66
C ARG A 93 1.30 -17.76 -15.17
N ILE A 94 1.56 -16.70 -14.40
CA ILE A 94 1.72 -16.75 -12.95
C ILE A 94 0.61 -15.92 -12.31
N ASN A 95 -0.08 -16.51 -11.35
CA ASN A 95 -1.10 -15.83 -10.55
C ASN A 95 -0.83 -16.10 -9.06
N GLU A 96 -0.96 -15.08 -8.25
CA GLU A 96 -1.14 -15.28 -6.81
C GLU A 96 -2.56 -15.79 -6.54
N LEU A 97 -2.64 -16.81 -5.69
CA LEU A 97 -3.91 -17.26 -5.15
C LEU A 97 -4.07 -16.65 -3.77
N LEU A 98 -4.91 -15.66 -3.71
CA LEU A 98 -5.26 -15.02 -2.45
C LEU A 98 -6.37 -15.85 -1.82
N THR A 99 -6.12 -16.36 -0.64
CA THR A 99 -7.06 -17.23 0.05
C THR A 99 -8.19 -16.36 0.61
N SER A 100 -9.38 -16.50 0.08
CA SER A 100 -10.58 -15.77 0.50
C SER A 100 -11.18 -16.27 1.83
N GLU A 101 -10.55 -17.25 2.47
CA GLU A 101 -11.06 -17.87 3.71
C GLU A 101 -10.84 -16.97 4.95
N ASP A 102 -9.93 -16.03 4.89
CA ASP A 102 -9.76 -15.03 5.95
C ASP A 102 -10.62 -13.82 5.62
N GLN A 103 -11.74 -13.64 6.30
CA GLN A 103 -12.58 -12.42 6.22
C GLN A 103 -11.80 -11.15 6.62
N SER A 104 -10.64 -11.32 7.24
CA SER A 104 -9.65 -10.29 7.58
C SER A 104 -8.61 -10.04 6.49
N SER A 105 -8.62 -10.77 5.36
CA SER A 105 -7.59 -10.56 4.33
C SER A 105 -7.77 -9.21 3.64
N SER A 106 -6.71 -8.42 3.64
CA SER A 106 -6.59 -7.08 3.03
C SER A 106 -6.86 -7.04 1.52
N PHE A 107 -7.31 -8.16 0.94
CA PHE A 107 -7.50 -8.33 -0.50
C PHE A 107 -8.93 -8.74 -0.87
N GLN A 108 -9.95 -8.27 -0.18
CA GLN A 108 -11.33 -8.47 -0.64
C GLN A 108 -11.62 -7.56 -1.83
N GLY A 109 -11.64 -8.17 -3.03
CA GLY A 109 -12.06 -7.46 -4.26
C GLY A 109 -10.98 -6.67 -5.00
N GLY A 110 -9.70 -6.83 -4.63
CA GLY A 110 -8.60 -6.18 -5.35
C GLY A 110 -8.36 -6.80 -6.74
N GLU A 111 -7.90 -5.98 -7.67
CA GLU A 111 -7.54 -6.38 -9.03
C GLU A 111 -6.17 -7.04 -9.05
N ALA A 112 -5.97 -8.06 -9.87
CA ALA A 112 -4.70 -8.77 -10.01
C ALA A 112 -4.33 -8.95 -11.48
N ALA A 113 -3.17 -8.43 -11.89
CA ALA A 113 -2.61 -8.69 -13.20
C ALA A 113 -1.59 -9.83 -13.12
N PRO A 114 -1.76 -10.86 -13.94
CA PRO A 114 -0.86 -12.01 -13.94
C PRO A 114 0.49 -11.68 -14.58
N GLY A 115 1.53 -12.32 -14.05
CA GLY A 115 2.83 -12.33 -14.71
C GLY A 115 2.85 -13.31 -15.88
N TRP A 116 3.61 -12.98 -16.93
CA TRP A 116 3.73 -13.79 -18.13
C TRP A 116 5.17 -14.06 -18.51
N SER A 117 5.42 -15.28 -18.98
CA SER A 117 6.65 -15.64 -19.67
C SER A 117 6.30 -16.37 -20.95
N ILE A 118 6.76 -15.87 -22.10
CA ILE A 118 6.47 -16.44 -23.41
C ILE A 118 7.24 -17.74 -23.60
N ARG A 119 8.54 -17.76 -23.25
CA ARG A 119 9.42 -18.92 -23.39
C ARG A 119 10.51 -18.88 -22.33
N ILE A 120 10.75 -20.00 -21.68
CA ILE A 120 11.89 -20.21 -20.78
C ILE A 120 12.71 -21.38 -21.32
N ALA A 121 13.91 -21.10 -21.83
CA ALA A 121 14.77 -22.13 -22.40
C ALA A 121 15.30 -23.12 -21.32
N PRO A 122 15.85 -24.27 -21.72
CA PRO A 122 16.46 -25.20 -20.80
C PRO A 122 17.59 -24.53 -20.00
N GLY A 123 17.55 -24.63 -18.66
CA GLY A 123 18.53 -24.01 -17.75
C GLY A 123 18.36 -22.51 -17.54
N GLU A 124 17.46 -21.85 -18.27
CA GLU A 124 17.24 -20.41 -18.18
C GLU A 124 16.45 -20.03 -16.95
N THR A 125 16.74 -18.84 -16.43
CA THR A 125 15.99 -18.17 -15.36
C THR A 125 15.46 -16.86 -15.90
N GLN A 126 14.15 -16.65 -15.81
CA GLN A 126 13.48 -15.40 -16.16
C GLN A 126 12.80 -14.79 -14.95
N VAL A 127 12.68 -13.46 -14.94
CA VAL A 127 11.94 -12.70 -13.94
C VAL A 127 10.62 -12.26 -14.54
N CYS A 128 9.53 -12.47 -13.79
CA CYS A 128 8.18 -12.06 -14.16
C CYS A 128 7.56 -11.31 -13.00
N ASP A 129 6.82 -10.26 -13.31
CA ASP A 129 6.15 -9.43 -12.31
C ASP A 129 4.65 -9.75 -12.32
N VAL A 130 4.10 -9.93 -11.11
CA VAL A 130 2.65 -10.03 -10.84
C VAL A 130 2.27 -8.75 -10.14
N VAL A 131 1.22 -8.07 -10.60
CA VAL A 131 0.74 -6.84 -9.99
C VAL A 131 -0.56 -7.09 -9.25
N LEU A 132 -0.62 -6.64 -8.00
CA LEU A 132 -1.81 -6.70 -7.15
C LEU A 132 -2.21 -5.27 -6.76
N TRP A 133 -3.51 -5.03 -6.59
CA TRP A 133 -4.05 -3.77 -6.04
C TRP A 133 -4.76 -4.07 -4.72
N PRO A 134 -4.06 -3.93 -3.58
CA PRO A 134 -4.67 -4.16 -2.28
C PRO A 134 -5.81 -3.17 -2.02
N SER A 135 -6.98 -3.65 -1.63
CA SER A 135 -8.15 -2.81 -1.34
C SER A 135 -8.27 -2.39 0.12
N LYS A 136 -7.58 -3.10 1.03
CA LYS A 136 -7.61 -2.84 2.47
C LYS A 136 -6.19 -2.82 3.03
N ARG A 137 -5.97 -2.03 4.08
CA ARG A 137 -4.72 -2.04 4.86
C ARG A 137 -4.65 -3.27 5.77
N GLY A 138 -3.48 -3.54 6.30
CA GLY A 138 -3.24 -4.63 7.23
C GLY A 138 -2.35 -5.73 6.68
N ILE A 139 -2.35 -6.89 7.31
CA ILE A 139 -1.52 -8.03 6.89
C ILE A 139 -2.17 -8.75 5.72
N MET A 140 -1.49 -8.75 4.58
CA MET A 140 -1.86 -9.53 3.40
C MET A 140 -1.01 -10.80 3.34
N ASN A 141 -1.66 -11.96 3.33
CA ASN A 141 -1.00 -13.26 3.24
C ASN A 141 -0.92 -13.73 1.80
N LEU A 142 0.29 -13.98 1.34
CA LEU A 142 0.63 -14.51 0.01
C LEU A 142 1.08 -15.95 0.18
N ASP A 143 0.14 -16.91 0.12
CA ASP A 143 0.43 -18.28 0.49
C ASP A 143 0.79 -19.17 -0.70
N THR A 144 0.08 -19.02 -1.80
CA THR A 144 0.15 -19.96 -2.91
C THR A 144 0.22 -19.24 -4.25
N VAL A 145 1.20 -19.62 -5.05
CA VAL A 145 1.37 -19.17 -6.43
C VAL A 145 0.93 -20.27 -7.37
N ARG A 146 0.10 -19.92 -8.34
CA ARG A 146 -0.32 -20.81 -9.43
C ARG A 146 0.38 -20.44 -10.71
N MET A 147 1.12 -21.40 -11.25
CA MET A 147 1.65 -21.32 -12.61
C MET A 147 0.71 -22.10 -13.53
N THR A 148 0.34 -21.51 -14.66
CA THR A 148 -0.56 -22.13 -15.65
C THR A 148 0.03 -22.00 -17.04
N SER A 149 -0.08 -23.03 -17.87
CA SER A 149 0.23 -22.98 -19.29
C SER A 149 -0.83 -23.71 -20.10
N PHE A 150 -1.19 -23.13 -21.23
CA PHE A 150 -2.15 -23.67 -22.19
C PHE A 150 -1.49 -24.09 -23.52
N PHE A 151 -0.17 -24.07 -23.55
CA PHE A 151 0.58 -24.45 -24.73
C PHE A 151 0.42 -25.97 -25.05
N PRO A 152 0.32 -26.41 -26.34
CA PRO A 152 0.51 -25.60 -27.52
C PRO A 152 -0.77 -24.98 -28.10
N PHE A 153 -1.93 -25.61 -27.99
CA PHE A 153 -3.12 -25.26 -28.77
C PHE A 153 -4.25 -24.60 -27.93
N GLY A 154 -4.01 -24.31 -26.65
CA GLY A 154 -5.05 -23.75 -25.76
C GLY A 154 -6.17 -24.75 -25.38
N LEU A 155 -6.09 -25.99 -25.81
CA LEU A 155 -7.15 -27.00 -25.58
C LEU A 155 -7.14 -27.54 -24.15
N VAL A 156 -5.93 -27.85 -23.65
CA VAL A 156 -5.71 -28.41 -22.32
C VAL A 156 -4.76 -27.52 -21.55
N GLY A 157 -5.23 -26.98 -20.44
CA GLY A 157 -4.42 -26.21 -19.50
C GLY A 157 -3.90 -27.09 -18.36
N ARG A 158 -2.65 -26.87 -18.00
CA ARG A 158 -2.09 -27.42 -16.75
C ARG A 158 -1.72 -26.30 -15.81
N SER A 159 -2.10 -26.49 -14.55
CA SER A 159 -1.64 -25.62 -13.47
C SER A 159 -0.87 -26.39 -12.40
N VAL A 160 0.11 -25.73 -11.83
CA VAL A 160 0.92 -26.19 -10.71
C VAL A 160 0.84 -25.13 -9.62
N GLU A 161 0.39 -25.54 -8.45
CA GLU A 161 0.32 -24.70 -7.26
C GLU A 161 1.54 -24.97 -6.38
N VAL A 162 2.21 -23.91 -6.00
CA VAL A 162 3.41 -23.93 -5.15
C VAL A 162 3.14 -23.07 -3.93
N SER A 163 3.28 -23.67 -2.74
CA SER A 163 3.18 -22.91 -1.48
C SER A 163 4.48 -22.13 -1.27
N LEU A 164 4.33 -20.81 -1.15
CA LEU A 164 5.41 -19.84 -0.88
C LEU A 164 4.88 -18.81 0.13
N PRO A 165 4.66 -19.21 1.39
CA PRO A 165 4.04 -18.34 2.39
C PRO A 165 4.91 -17.10 2.65
N LYS A 166 4.29 -15.94 2.61
CA LYS A 166 4.87 -14.64 2.95
C LYS A 166 3.76 -13.69 3.36
N SER A 167 3.98 -12.98 4.47
CA SER A 167 3.10 -11.90 4.88
C SER A 167 3.68 -10.57 4.46
N VAL A 168 2.84 -9.69 3.95
CA VAL A 168 3.17 -8.34 3.52
C VAL A 168 2.26 -7.37 4.26
N LEU A 169 2.82 -6.34 4.87
CA LEU A 169 2.04 -5.28 5.50
C LEU A 169 1.62 -4.26 4.43
N VAL A 170 0.31 -4.09 4.28
CA VAL A 170 -0.30 -3.08 3.40
C VAL A 170 -0.53 -1.81 4.22
N LEU A 171 0.14 -0.74 3.85
CA LEU A 171 0.07 0.55 4.51
C LEU A 171 -1.20 1.31 4.09
N PRO A 172 -1.74 2.20 4.95
CA PRO A 172 -2.82 3.08 4.57
C PRO A 172 -2.39 4.01 3.43
N ARG A 173 -3.34 4.38 2.58
CA ARG A 173 -3.10 5.37 1.54
C ARG A 173 -2.83 6.74 2.15
N VAL A 174 -1.93 7.50 1.54
CA VAL A 174 -1.57 8.84 1.95
C VAL A 174 -2.02 9.81 0.86
N HIS A 175 -2.77 10.81 1.25
CA HIS A 175 -3.20 11.91 0.38
C HIS A 175 -2.50 13.21 0.80
N ARG A 176 -2.45 14.16 -0.10
CA ARG A 176 -1.88 15.46 0.18
C ARG A 176 -2.82 16.25 1.11
N VAL A 177 -2.31 16.64 2.27
CA VAL A 177 -3.04 17.53 3.19
C VAL A 177 -2.88 18.97 2.73
N ARG A 178 -3.92 19.78 2.87
CA ARG A 178 -3.82 21.21 2.63
C ARG A 178 -2.85 21.84 3.63
N ALA A 179 -1.67 22.22 3.12
CA ALA A 179 -0.54 22.70 3.93
C ALA A 179 -0.88 23.99 4.74
N ASP A 180 -1.82 24.79 4.26
CA ASP A 180 -2.35 25.96 4.97
C ASP A 180 -3.06 25.57 6.26
N LEU A 181 -3.88 24.51 6.26
CA LEU A 181 -4.60 24.03 7.41
C LEU A 181 -3.65 23.46 8.48
N LEU A 182 -2.65 22.68 8.05
CA LEU A 182 -1.67 22.14 8.99
C LEU A 182 -0.80 23.25 9.60
N ARG A 183 -0.41 24.24 8.80
CA ARG A 183 0.31 25.42 9.32
C ARG A 183 -0.53 26.23 10.30
N GLN A 184 -1.81 26.45 10.01
CA GLN A 184 -2.72 27.13 10.92
C GLN A 184 -2.87 26.38 12.24
N ALA A 185 -3.05 25.06 12.21
CA ALA A 185 -3.14 24.22 13.39
C ALA A 185 -1.88 24.33 14.25
N VAL A 186 -0.71 24.26 13.63
CA VAL A 186 0.58 24.35 14.33
C VAL A 186 0.87 25.78 14.81
N GLN A 187 0.59 26.82 14.02
CA GLN A 187 0.85 28.20 14.37
C GLN A 187 -0.20 28.78 15.34
N GLY A 188 -1.47 28.37 15.22
CA GLY A 188 -2.56 28.85 16.06
C GLY A 188 -2.37 28.48 17.53
N GLU A 189 -1.90 27.28 17.80
CA GLU A 189 -1.59 26.84 19.17
C GLU A 189 -0.26 27.39 19.68
N LEU A 190 0.74 27.48 18.82
CA LEU A 190 2.05 28.06 19.16
C LEU A 190 2.02 29.60 19.25
N GLY A 191 1.01 30.24 18.68
CA GLY A 191 0.84 31.70 18.75
C GLY A 191 0.54 32.24 20.15
N GLY A 192 0.02 31.39 21.06
CA GLY A 192 -0.14 31.68 22.49
C GLY A 192 1.06 31.29 23.34
N ILE A 193 1.82 30.30 22.90
CA ILE A 193 3.07 29.89 23.54
C ILE A 193 4.19 30.64 22.78
N ARG A 194 4.68 31.73 23.37
CA ARG A 194 5.96 32.32 22.92
C ARG A 194 6.90 31.17 22.63
N LEU A 195 7.28 31.01 21.35
CA LEU A 195 8.43 30.18 20.96
C LEU A 195 9.47 30.39 22.05
N SER A 196 9.76 29.36 22.84
CA SER A 196 10.77 29.43 23.87
C SER A 196 12.06 29.72 23.16
N ARG A 197 12.30 31.02 22.93
CA ARG A 197 13.54 31.52 22.37
C ARG A 197 14.60 31.26 23.40
N GLN A 198 15.14 30.06 23.36
CA GLN A 198 16.36 29.76 24.09
C GLN A 198 17.57 30.10 23.22
N PRO A 199 18.63 30.67 23.79
CA PRO A 199 19.85 30.87 23.05
C PRO A 199 20.36 29.53 22.52
N GLY A 200 20.63 29.44 21.22
CA GLY A 200 21.07 28.23 20.53
C GLY A 200 21.77 28.52 19.20
N ALA A 201 21.92 27.51 18.37
CA ALA A 201 22.63 27.56 17.12
C ALA A 201 21.75 27.88 15.88
N GLY A 202 20.52 28.37 16.06
CA GLY A 202 19.62 28.75 14.96
C GLY A 202 20.06 29.97 14.17
N GLU A 203 19.24 30.37 13.19
CA GLU A 203 19.55 31.51 12.33
C GLU A 203 18.91 32.82 12.81
N ASP A 204 17.81 32.76 13.57
CA ASP A 204 17.07 33.91 14.03
C ASP A 204 17.75 34.64 15.19
N PHE A 205 17.67 35.98 15.17
CA PHE A 205 18.18 36.84 16.23
C PHE A 205 17.39 36.62 17.53
N TYR A 206 18.10 36.33 18.61
CA TYR A 206 17.50 36.19 19.95
C TYR A 206 17.75 37.42 20.83
N SER A 207 19.04 37.73 21.09
CA SER A 207 19.46 38.83 21.92
C SER A 207 20.93 39.18 21.68
N VAL A 208 21.38 40.28 22.27
CA VAL A 208 22.79 40.64 22.34
C VAL A 208 23.20 40.65 23.82
N ARG A 209 24.32 40.02 24.12
CA ARG A 209 24.93 40.05 25.46
C ARG A 209 26.41 40.33 25.36
N GLU A 210 27.00 40.68 26.47
CA GLU A 210 28.45 40.86 26.59
C GLU A 210 29.19 39.54 26.31
N PHE A 211 30.34 39.66 25.70
CA PHE A 211 31.24 38.54 25.42
C PHE A 211 31.78 37.91 26.70
N ARG A 212 31.80 36.62 26.75
CA ARG A 212 32.41 35.83 27.83
C ARG A 212 33.50 34.90 27.29
N ALA A 213 34.54 34.66 28.09
CA ALA A 213 35.58 33.71 27.69
C ALA A 213 34.95 32.33 27.41
N GLY A 214 35.17 31.83 26.18
CA GLY A 214 34.56 30.59 25.67
C GLY A 214 33.50 30.79 24.58
N ASP A 215 33.07 32.04 24.32
CA ASP A 215 32.14 32.34 23.23
C ASP A 215 32.83 32.26 21.87
N SER A 216 32.07 31.85 20.85
CA SER A 216 32.57 31.77 19.47
C SER A 216 32.81 33.16 18.89
N VAL A 217 34.01 33.42 18.40
CA VAL A 217 34.44 34.67 17.76
C VAL A 217 33.56 35.02 16.54
N ARG A 218 32.94 34.00 15.90
CA ARG A 218 32.02 34.19 14.75
C ARG A 218 30.71 34.83 15.14
N GLN A 219 30.33 34.83 16.40
CA GLN A 219 29.07 35.38 16.90
C GLN A 219 29.24 36.83 17.43
N ILE A 220 30.42 37.39 17.37
CA ILE A 220 30.69 38.75 17.80
C ILE A 220 30.05 39.73 16.79
N ALA A 221 29.34 40.71 17.31
CA ALA A 221 28.69 41.76 16.53
C ALA A 221 29.69 42.88 16.13
N TRP A 222 30.65 42.56 15.27
CA TRP A 222 31.74 43.44 14.86
C TRP A 222 31.27 44.85 14.38
N LYS A 223 30.07 44.93 13.81
CA LYS A 223 29.49 46.22 13.34
C LYS A 223 29.10 47.17 14.46
N ARG A 224 29.04 46.71 15.70
CA ARG A 224 28.68 47.54 16.88
C ARG A 224 29.86 47.89 17.78
N LEU A 225 31.07 47.48 17.41
CA LEU A 225 32.29 47.73 18.20
C LEU A 225 32.70 49.21 18.25
N GLY A 226 32.04 50.10 17.52
CA GLY A 226 32.45 51.50 17.37
C GLY A 226 31.94 52.50 18.44
N ALA A 227 31.08 52.05 19.37
CA ALA A 227 30.43 53.02 20.29
C ALA A 227 30.93 52.97 21.74
N ASN A 228 31.32 51.78 22.28
CA ASN A 228 31.62 51.61 23.71
C ASN A 228 32.77 50.66 24.06
N ASP A 229 33.60 50.24 23.13
CA ASP A 229 34.69 49.25 23.31
C ASP A 229 34.26 47.89 23.94
N GLU A 230 32.95 47.63 24.06
CA GLU A 230 32.41 46.39 24.61
C GLU A 230 32.17 45.38 23.50
N LEU A 231 32.77 44.20 23.67
CA LEU A 231 32.54 43.07 22.76
C LEU A 231 31.16 42.47 23.03
N LEU A 232 30.26 42.58 22.06
CA LEU A 232 28.90 42.06 22.11
C LEU A 232 28.78 40.79 21.25
N VAL A 233 28.13 39.79 21.81
CA VAL A 233 27.83 38.52 21.13
C VAL A 233 26.36 38.49 20.73
N VAL A 234 26.10 38.20 19.46
CA VAL A 234 24.74 37.94 18.96
C VAL A 234 24.35 36.53 19.35
N GLN A 235 23.39 36.44 20.25
CA GLN A 235 22.74 35.16 20.53
C GLN A 235 21.68 34.90 19.48
N ARG A 236 21.69 33.70 18.92
CA ARG A 236 20.68 33.22 18.00
C ARG A 236 19.68 32.35 18.74
N SER A 237 18.44 32.31 18.27
CA SER A 237 17.42 31.45 18.85
C SER A 237 17.64 30.01 18.38
N SER A 238 17.49 29.05 19.27
CA SER A 238 17.30 27.67 18.86
C SER A 238 15.83 27.51 18.50
N SER A 239 15.53 27.50 17.22
CA SER A 239 14.20 27.13 16.74
C SER A 239 14.08 25.61 16.88
N ALA A 240 13.46 25.13 17.95
CA ALA A 240 13.06 23.74 18.02
C ALA A 240 12.04 23.46 16.92
N PRO A 241 12.12 22.31 16.21
CA PRO A 241 11.13 21.99 15.21
C PRO A 241 9.73 21.99 15.84
N PRO A 242 8.70 22.45 15.11
CA PRO A 242 7.34 22.38 15.58
C PRO A 242 6.95 20.94 15.90
N ARG A 243 6.13 20.78 16.93
CA ARG A 243 5.68 19.48 17.42
C ARG A 243 4.21 19.28 17.12
N LEU A 244 3.87 18.14 16.56
CA LEU A 244 2.50 17.76 16.21
C LEU A 244 2.12 16.45 16.86
N HIS A 245 1.06 16.44 17.62
CA HIS A 245 0.48 15.24 18.20
C HIS A 245 -0.80 14.88 17.46
N VAL A 246 -0.76 13.80 16.69
CA VAL A 246 -1.92 13.25 16.00
C VAL A 246 -2.63 12.27 16.93
N CYS A 247 -3.89 12.56 17.23
CA CYS A 247 -4.74 11.76 18.09
C CYS A 247 -5.88 11.19 17.26
N LEU A 248 -5.97 9.88 17.15
CA LEU A 248 -7.04 9.18 16.43
C LEU A 248 -8.04 8.65 17.48
N ASP A 249 -9.28 9.14 17.41
CA ASP A 249 -10.35 8.74 18.32
C ASP A 249 -11.24 7.68 17.67
N LEU A 250 -11.05 6.43 18.05
CA LEU A 250 -11.87 5.29 17.65
C LEU A 250 -12.68 4.73 18.84
N SER A 251 -12.90 5.53 19.89
CA SER A 251 -13.63 5.08 21.08
C SER A 251 -15.13 4.88 20.86
N THR A 252 -15.70 5.52 19.83
CA THR A 252 -17.11 5.38 19.49
C THR A 252 -17.29 4.17 18.60
N PRO A 253 -18.11 3.17 19.00
CA PRO A 253 -18.39 2.01 18.13
C PRO A 253 -19.03 2.41 16.79
N PRO A 254 -18.80 1.65 15.70
CA PRO A 254 -19.36 1.95 14.38
C PRO A 254 -20.86 2.16 14.38
N ALA A 255 -21.60 1.40 15.18
CA ALA A 255 -23.07 1.48 15.29
C ALA A 255 -23.59 2.80 15.92
N GLU A 256 -22.75 3.50 16.68
CA GLU A 256 -23.09 4.75 17.38
C GLU A 256 -22.53 5.99 16.66
N LEU A 257 -21.80 5.80 15.55
CA LEU A 257 -21.23 6.91 14.80
C LEU A 257 -22.34 7.79 14.21
N ARG A 258 -22.29 9.08 14.53
CA ARG A 258 -23.20 10.08 13.96
C ARG A 258 -22.55 10.70 12.73
N PHE A 259 -23.21 10.54 11.59
CA PHE A 259 -22.81 11.12 10.31
C PHE A 259 -24.05 11.50 9.51
N ASN A 260 -23.85 12.26 8.43
CA ASN A 260 -24.97 12.64 7.57
C ASN A 260 -25.27 11.46 6.59
N GLU A 261 -26.51 10.98 6.57
CA GLU A 261 -26.93 9.87 5.69
C GLU A 261 -26.74 10.19 4.19
N GLU A 262 -26.69 11.49 3.84
CA GLU A 262 -26.41 11.94 2.46
C GLU A 262 -25.01 11.52 1.96
N LEU A 263 -24.07 11.19 2.85
CA LEU A 263 -22.71 10.78 2.48
C LEU A 263 -22.64 9.39 1.84
N ALA A 264 -23.69 8.56 1.91
CA ALA A 264 -23.76 7.20 1.39
C ALA A 264 -22.53 6.31 1.76
N VAL A 265 -21.92 6.57 2.93
CA VAL A 265 -20.68 5.94 3.42
C VAL A 265 -21.00 5.03 4.59
N SER A 266 -20.42 3.84 4.62
CA SER A 266 -20.58 2.93 5.76
C SER A 266 -19.79 3.41 6.99
N PRO A 267 -20.24 3.09 8.23
CA PRO A 267 -19.49 3.42 9.45
C PRO A 267 -18.05 2.92 9.44
N GLY A 268 -17.79 1.70 8.97
CA GLY A 268 -16.44 1.15 8.85
C GLY A 268 -15.57 1.92 7.86
N GLU A 269 -16.15 2.44 6.78
CA GLU A 269 -15.43 3.28 5.82
C GLU A 269 -15.06 4.64 6.43
N LEU A 270 -15.88 5.20 7.34
CA LEU A 270 -15.52 6.42 8.07
C LEU A 270 -14.32 6.22 9.00
N GLU A 271 -14.22 5.05 9.65
CA GLU A 271 -13.05 4.70 10.44
C GLU A 271 -11.80 4.55 9.56
N GLU A 272 -11.91 3.91 8.39
CA GLU A 272 -10.83 3.81 7.41
C GLU A 272 -10.40 5.18 6.88
N ARG A 273 -11.35 6.08 6.62
CA ARG A 273 -11.07 7.47 6.23
C ARG A 273 -10.34 8.22 7.35
N ALA A 274 -10.73 8.04 8.62
CA ALA A 274 -10.04 8.65 9.75
C ALA A 274 -8.58 8.18 9.86
N ILE A 275 -8.32 6.90 9.64
CA ILE A 275 -6.97 6.34 9.62
C ILE A 275 -6.16 6.89 8.44
N THR A 276 -6.76 6.99 7.25
CA THR A 276 -6.16 7.60 6.07
C THR A 276 -5.81 9.07 6.30
N MET A 277 -6.68 9.82 6.98
CA MET A 277 -6.41 11.20 7.39
C MET A 277 -5.23 11.28 8.35
N ALA A 278 -5.17 10.42 9.36
CA ALA A 278 -4.06 10.36 10.30
C ALA A 278 -2.73 10.07 9.58
N ALA A 279 -2.71 9.11 8.67
CA ALA A 279 -1.56 8.78 7.85
C ALA A 279 -1.11 9.97 6.98
N SER A 280 -2.06 10.68 6.38
CA SER A 280 -1.80 11.84 5.53
C SER A 280 -1.22 13.02 6.31
N VAL A 281 -1.76 13.31 7.49
CA VAL A 281 -1.25 14.36 8.40
C VAL A 281 0.17 14.05 8.86
N ILE A 282 0.46 12.78 9.21
CA ILE A 282 1.80 12.35 9.62
C ILE A 282 2.79 12.48 8.46
N ALA A 283 2.39 12.11 7.24
CA ALA A 283 3.24 12.23 6.07
C ALA A 283 3.56 13.69 5.74
N GLU A 284 2.59 14.58 5.82
CA GLU A 284 2.79 16.02 5.61
C GLU A 284 3.67 16.62 6.71
N ALA A 285 3.48 16.25 7.97
CA ALA A 285 4.31 16.69 9.09
C ALA A 285 5.79 16.26 8.90
N ASP A 286 6.03 15.05 8.40
CA ASP A 286 7.38 14.57 8.08
C ASP A 286 8.03 15.39 6.94
N GLN A 287 7.28 15.71 5.88
CA GLN A 287 7.74 16.55 4.77
C GLN A 287 8.09 17.97 5.23
N LEU A 288 7.31 18.52 6.16
CA LEU A 288 7.57 19.84 6.75
C LEU A 288 8.68 19.84 7.82
N GLY A 289 9.24 18.66 8.15
CA GLY A 289 10.33 18.50 9.11
C GLY A 289 9.89 18.67 10.58
N HIS A 290 8.60 18.51 10.88
CA HIS A 290 8.08 18.56 12.24
C HIS A 290 8.48 17.31 13.05
N GLU A 291 8.45 17.42 14.39
CA GLU A 291 8.39 16.26 15.26
C GLU A 291 6.93 15.85 15.42
N TYR A 292 6.63 14.56 15.34
CA TYR A 292 5.26 14.09 15.40
C TYR A 292 5.11 12.83 16.25
N ALA A 293 3.94 12.69 16.87
CA ALA A 293 3.52 11.55 17.69
C ALA A 293 2.15 11.04 17.23
N LEU A 294 1.85 9.79 17.54
CA LEU A 294 0.54 9.19 17.30
C LEU A 294 0.00 8.60 18.60
N SER A 295 -1.24 8.95 18.94
CA SER A 295 -2.02 8.30 19.99
C SER A 295 -3.35 7.84 19.43
N ILE A 296 -3.77 6.63 19.81
CA ILE A 296 -5.01 6.02 19.35
C ILE A 296 -5.86 5.70 20.57
N ALA A 297 -7.07 6.24 20.60
CA ALA A 297 -8.06 5.96 21.63
C ALA A 297 -9.10 4.96 21.12
N GLY A 298 -9.66 4.18 22.02
CA GLY A 298 -10.74 3.25 21.73
C GLY A 298 -10.30 1.85 21.35
N LEU A 299 -9.02 1.61 21.15
CA LEU A 299 -8.47 0.30 20.78
C LEU A 299 -7.20 0.00 21.60
N PRO A 300 -6.88 -1.28 21.84
CA PRO A 300 -5.68 -1.70 22.58
C PRO A 300 -4.41 -1.51 21.76
N THR A 301 -4.12 -0.29 21.34
CA THR A 301 -2.96 0.04 20.51
C THR A 301 -1.91 0.80 21.31
N ARG A 302 -0.65 0.71 20.85
CA ARG A 302 0.46 1.39 21.49
C ARG A 302 0.58 2.82 20.97
N ASN A 303 0.59 3.78 21.88
CA ASN A 303 0.96 5.15 21.54
C ASN A 303 2.42 5.22 21.07
N VAL A 304 2.67 5.96 20.00
CA VAL A 304 4.01 6.15 19.46
C VAL A 304 4.52 7.54 19.90
N PRO A 305 5.66 7.61 20.62
CA PRO A 305 6.15 8.85 21.20
C PRO A 305 6.63 9.84 20.13
N MET A 306 6.77 11.11 20.53
CA MET A 306 7.23 12.22 19.71
C MET A 306 8.65 12.00 19.20
N ARG A 307 8.81 11.94 17.90
CA ARG A 307 10.10 11.85 17.18
C ARG A 307 9.93 12.35 15.75
N ARG A 308 11.01 12.33 14.96
CA ARG A 308 11.03 12.64 13.54
C ARG A 308 11.92 11.66 12.77
N GLY A 309 11.75 11.65 11.43
CA GLY A 309 12.62 10.92 10.50
C GLY A 309 11.98 9.66 9.94
N TYR A 310 12.61 9.18 8.86
CA TYR A 310 12.12 8.09 8.04
C TYR A 310 11.64 6.85 8.81
N TRP A 311 12.49 6.31 9.69
CA TRP A 311 12.15 5.11 10.47
C TRP A 311 11.00 5.33 11.45
N HIS A 312 10.88 6.56 11.94
CA HIS A 312 9.78 6.93 12.82
C HIS A 312 8.45 6.98 12.05
N ARG A 313 8.44 7.62 10.88
CA ARG A 313 7.28 7.61 9.98
C ARG A 313 6.84 6.20 9.64
N GLU A 314 7.79 5.33 9.24
CA GLU A 314 7.48 3.95 8.94
C GLU A 314 6.81 3.21 10.10
N ARG A 315 7.29 3.45 11.31
CA ARG A 315 6.69 2.85 12.50
C ARG A 315 5.26 3.33 12.73
N LEU A 316 4.97 4.62 12.52
CA LEU A 316 3.60 5.12 12.64
C LEU A 316 2.70 4.56 11.55
N MET A 317 3.16 4.53 10.32
CA MET A 317 2.41 3.93 9.20
C MET A 317 2.11 2.45 9.45
N ALA A 318 3.08 1.69 9.96
CA ALA A 318 2.87 0.30 10.35
C ALA A 318 1.86 0.18 11.50
N THR A 319 1.95 1.04 12.52
CA THR A 319 0.97 1.06 13.62
C THR A 319 -0.44 1.34 13.11
N LEU A 320 -0.61 2.30 12.19
CA LEU A 320 -1.91 2.59 11.58
C LEU A 320 -2.40 1.43 10.69
N ALA A 321 -1.50 0.73 10.01
CA ALA A 321 -1.85 -0.42 9.18
C ALA A 321 -2.31 -1.63 10.02
N GLU A 322 -1.73 -1.83 11.20
CA GLU A 322 -2.02 -2.94 12.11
C GLU A 322 -3.26 -2.74 12.98
N ILE A 323 -3.94 -1.57 12.91
CA ILE A 323 -5.16 -1.32 13.68
C ILE A 323 -6.24 -2.33 13.26
N ASP A 324 -6.70 -3.12 14.23
CA ASP A 324 -7.84 -4.02 14.07
C ASP A 324 -9.13 -3.28 14.48
N LEU A 325 -9.97 -2.98 13.49
CA LEU A 325 -11.24 -2.30 13.69
C LEU A 325 -12.34 -3.19 14.26
N ASP A 326 -12.16 -4.51 14.23
CA ASP A 326 -13.10 -5.48 14.78
C ASP A 326 -12.84 -5.74 16.29
N ALA A 327 -11.75 -5.21 16.84
CA ALA A 327 -11.42 -5.33 18.25
C ALA A 327 -12.44 -4.61 19.15
N PRO A 328 -12.66 -5.09 20.36
CA PRO A 328 -13.58 -4.45 21.32
C PRO A 328 -13.13 -3.03 21.65
N ARG A 329 -14.10 -2.11 21.70
CA ARG A 329 -13.83 -0.70 21.94
C ARG A 329 -13.61 -0.42 23.43
N GLU A 330 -12.58 0.37 23.72
CA GLU A 330 -12.28 0.87 25.05
C GLU A 330 -12.69 2.35 25.16
N THR A 331 -13.02 2.79 26.37
CA THR A 331 -13.31 4.20 26.61
C THR A 331 -12.04 5.04 26.52
N MET A 332 -12.14 6.25 25.97
CA MET A 332 -11.01 7.16 25.91
C MET A 332 -10.49 7.47 27.33
N PRO A 333 -9.18 7.29 27.60
CA PRO A 333 -8.61 7.62 28.90
C PRO A 333 -8.70 9.11 29.18
N ALA A 334 -8.98 9.48 30.42
CA ALA A 334 -8.93 10.88 30.86
C ALA A 334 -7.51 11.43 30.62
N GLY A 335 -7.40 12.59 29.97
CA GLY A 335 -6.11 13.21 29.67
C GLY A 335 -5.39 12.63 28.43
N PHE A 336 -6.08 11.89 27.56
CA PHE A 336 -5.52 11.26 26.38
C PHE A 336 -4.65 12.17 25.49
N ALA A 337 -4.97 13.45 25.38
CA ALA A 337 -4.24 14.41 24.55
C ALA A 337 -3.45 15.47 25.38
N SER A 338 -3.41 15.37 26.72
CA SER A 338 -2.97 16.48 27.58
C SER A 338 -1.48 16.51 27.95
N ASN A 339 -0.67 15.56 27.47
CA ASN A 339 0.68 15.33 28.02
C ASN A 339 1.80 16.24 27.49
N ASP A 340 1.58 17.09 26.49
CA ASP A 340 2.62 18.02 26.03
C ASP A 340 2.04 19.41 25.71
N GLU A 341 2.22 20.35 26.64
CA GLU A 341 1.80 21.75 26.47
C GLU A 341 2.50 22.48 25.31
N ARG A 342 3.50 21.86 24.70
CA ARG A 342 4.33 22.43 23.63
C ARG A 342 4.04 21.86 22.23
N SER A 343 3.07 20.97 22.11
CA SER A 343 2.70 20.36 20.84
C SER A 343 1.31 20.82 20.38
N ALA A 344 1.18 21.09 19.08
CA ALA A 344 -0.12 21.23 18.45
C ALA A 344 -0.82 19.87 18.43
N ILE A 345 -2.09 19.83 18.79
CA ILE A 345 -2.87 18.59 18.85
C ILE A 345 -3.91 18.61 17.73
N ILE A 346 -3.86 17.60 16.87
CA ILE A 346 -4.90 17.33 15.87
C ILE A 346 -5.62 16.05 16.27
N MET A 347 -6.90 16.17 16.62
CA MET A 347 -7.75 15.05 16.96
C MET A 347 -8.64 14.69 15.77
N ILE A 348 -8.56 13.45 15.32
CA ILE A 348 -9.27 12.94 14.14
C ILE A 348 -10.37 11.99 14.62
N HIS A 349 -11.61 12.27 14.20
CA HIS A 349 -12.81 11.52 14.56
C HIS A 349 -13.42 10.88 13.30
N PRO A 350 -13.90 9.62 13.37
CA PRO A 350 -14.62 9.00 12.26
C PRO A 350 -15.94 9.69 11.94
N GLY A 351 -16.72 10.02 12.99
CA GLY A 351 -18.02 10.65 12.87
C GLY A 351 -18.02 12.15 13.20
N ARG A 352 -19.18 12.68 13.53
CA ARG A 352 -19.33 14.06 13.99
C ARG A 352 -18.67 14.25 15.35
N ILE A 353 -18.08 15.43 15.54
CA ILE A 353 -17.35 15.80 16.75
C ILE A 353 -18.34 15.98 17.91
N ASP A 354 -18.09 15.27 19.00
CA ASP A 354 -18.78 15.51 20.26
C ASP A 354 -17.94 16.47 21.12
N SER A 355 -18.31 17.75 21.13
CA SER A 355 -17.60 18.81 21.83
C SER A 355 -17.49 18.60 23.36
N ARG A 356 -18.27 17.67 23.93
CA ARG A 356 -18.25 17.38 25.37
C ARG A 356 -17.10 16.47 25.81
N ARG A 357 -16.50 15.74 24.86
CA ARG A 357 -15.44 14.73 25.13
C ARG A 357 -14.05 15.20 24.71
N SER A 358 -13.93 16.37 24.13
CA SER A 358 -12.72 16.82 23.47
C SER A 358 -11.96 17.85 24.28
N PRO A 359 -10.61 17.80 24.36
CA PRO A 359 -9.83 18.85 25.03
C PRO A 359 -9.98 20.18 24.27
N ASP A 360 -10.19 21.27 25.02
CA ASP A 360 -10.44 22.63 24.50
C ASP A 360 -9.32 23.19 23.61
N ARG A 361 -8.13 22.57 23.65
CA ARG A 361 -6.93 23.01 22.90
C ARG A 361 -6.60 22.19 21.66
N ALA A 362 -7.44 21.28 21.22
CA ALA A 362 -7.16 20.44 20.06
C ALA A 362 -7.90 20.94 18.80
N TRP A 363 -7.26 20.81 17.66
CA TRP A 363 -7.93 20.94 16.37
C TRP A 363 -8.68 19.66 16.05
N HIS A 364 -9.99 19.76 15.89
CA HIS A 364 -10.85 18.61 15.65
C HIS A 364 -11.16 18.46 14.17
N TRP A 365 -10.76 17.35 13.61
CA TRP A 365 -11.02 16.98 12.22
C TRP A 365 -11.95 15.76 12.17
N SER A 366 -12.99 15.83 11.34
CA SER A 366 -13.92 14.72 11.13
C SER A 366 -13.71 14.07 9.78
N ALA A 367 -13.71 12.74 9.74
CA ALA A 367 -13.62 11.97 8.51
C ALA A 367 -14.80 12.20 7.56
N THR A 368 -15.94 12.70 8.08
CA THR A 368 -17.08 13.12 7.26
C THR A 368 -16.77 14.32 6.35
N ARG A 369 -15.71 15.08 6.67
CA ARG A 369 -15.24 16.25 5.93
C ARG A 369 -13.85 16.05 5.33
N MET A 370 -13.49 14.81 5.05
CA MET A 370 -12.16 14.46 4.53
C MET A 370 -11.82 15.24 3.25
N THR A 371 -12.75 15.37 2.33
CA THR A 371 -12.56 16.09 1.05
C THR A 371 -12.29 17.60 1.22
N ASP A 372 -12.72 18.21 2.33
CA ASP A 372 -12.45 19.62 2.61
C ASP A 372 -11.02 19.84 3.15
N LEU A 373 -10.43 18.81 3.75
CA LEU A 373 -9.17 18.86 4.50
C LEU A 373 -8.00 18.29 3.72
N ILE A 374 -8.29 17.36 2.82
CA ILE A 374 -7.30 16.56 2.10
C ILE A 374 -7.68 16.57 0.62
N ASP A 375 -6.69 16.81 -0.25
CA ASP A 375 -6.84 16.63 -1.68
C ASP A 375 -6.90 15.12 -1.95
N VAL A 376 -8.11 14.59 -2.08
CA VAL A 376 -8.32 13.22 -2.50
C VAL A 376 -8.08 13.19 -4.00
N ASP A 377 -6.89 12.74 -4.43
CA ASP A 377 -6.66 12.43 -5.83
C ASP A 377 -7.72 11.40 -6.25
N GLU A 378 -8.63 11.81 -7.13
CA GLU A 378 -9.58 10.90 -7.77
C GLU A 378 -8.76 9.76 -8.36
N THR A 379 -9.07 8.54 -7.96
CA THR A 379 -8.41 7.34 -8.48
C THR A 379 -8.47 7.37 -10.00
N PRO A 380 -7.34 7.28 -10.72
CA PRO A 380 -7.37 7.04 -12.16
C PRO A 380 -7.79 5.57 -12.36
N GLY A 381 -9.08 5.26 -12.24
CA GLY A 381 -9.53 3.87 -12.18
C GLY A 381 -10.88 3.54 -12.75
N GLU A 382 -11.77 4.50 -13.02
CA GLU A 382 -13.07 4.16 -13.60
C GLU A 382 -13.32 4.69 -15.03
N ASP A 383 -12.61 5.74 -15.47
CA ASP A 383 -12.78 6.25 -16.84
C ASP A 383 -11.73 5.77 -17.85
N GLY A 384 -10.73 5.01 -17.44
CA GLY A 384 -9.62 4.55 -18.28
C GLY A 384 -9.75 3.12 -18.85
N ALA A 385 -10.74 2.33 -18.41
CA ALA A 385 -10.83 0.93 -18.82
C ALA A 385 -11.41 0.73 -20.24
N ASP A 386 -11.96 1.76 -20.86
CA ASP A 386 -12.60 1.65 -22.18
C ASP A 386 -11.76 2.22 -23.34
N GLN A 387 -10.52 2.67 -23.09
CA GLN A 387 -9.61 3.19 -24.14
C GLN A 387 -8.18 2.61 -24.09
N ALA A 388 -7.97 1.44 -23.53
CA ALA A 388 -6.70 0.74 -23.70
C ALA A 388 -6.70 -0.03 -25.02
N ASP A 389 -6.33 0.66 -26.09
CA ASP A 389 -5.96 0.07 -27.39
C ASP A 389 -4.81 -0.95 -27.18
N PRO A 390 -4.94 -2.22 -27.60
CA PRO A 390 -3.95 -3.27 -27.29
C PRO A 390 -2.68 -3.22 -28.13
N VAL A 391 -2.34 -2.10 -28.75
CA VAL A 391 -1.19 -1.97 -29.66
C VAL A 391 -0.26 -0.85 -29.22
N ASN A 392 0.52 -1.08 -28.19
CA ASN A 392 1.84 -0.44 -28.08
C ASN A 392 2.75 -1.13 -27.04
N GLN A 393 3.10 -2.37 -27.28
CA GLN A 393 4.22 -3.00 -26.59
C GLN A 393 5.51 -2.60 -27.30
N ARG A 394 6.22 -1.61 -26.79
CA ARG A 394 7.62 -1.39 -27.16
C ARG A 394 8.45 -2.53 -26.59
N VAL A 395 8.81 -3.45 -27.48
CA VAL A 395 9.89 -4.42 -27.26
C VAL A 395 11.20 -3.63 -27.14
N VAL A 396 11.75 -3.55 -25.94
CA VAL A 396 13.14 -3.15 -25.74
C VAL A 396 13.97 -4.44 -25.84
N VAL A 397 14.60 -4.62 -27.00
CA VAL A 397 15.66 -5.60 -27.21
C VAL A 397 16.96 -4.95 -26.76
N ALA A 398 17.62 -5.52 -25.78
CA ALA A 398 19.06 -5.43 -25.55
C ALA A 398 19.54 -6.73 -24.90
#